data_2ea85ebbd1a217d00ce80f0e665d260c
#
_entry.id   2ea85ebbd1a217d00ce80f0e665d260c
#
_cell.length_a   1.000
_cell.length_b   1.000
_cell.length_c   1.000
_cell.angle_alpha   90.00
_cell.angle_beta   90.00
_cell.angle_gamma   90.00
#
_symmetry.space_group_name_H-M   'P 1'
#
loop_
_entity.id
_entity.type
_entity.pdbx_description
1 polymer ?
#
loop_
_entity_poly.entity_id
_entity_poly.type
_entity_poly.pdbx_seq_one_letter_code
_entity_poly.pdbx_strand_id
1 'polypeptide(L)'
;MLKICDQILNNIDIFTGKKPEDRAKERDKILSLFDRQECRRHFLTYLNYKRAEGKFQIKKASFVTLGDIMKHLVKIIENEKDFETLRYCLILSQTFFFVNTKGEKFYVIRYFDKHPLFQTKEFWDFYFSMAIEEALEKLKSQEKPGDKEEDKERQKNNMIFSKILSTSHNMMEFMIPKEKITEYIKSFSEKYKISQEVEDNIIMMIQEIKYEEKKEFDEVNDIVEEEDPKELEKKKKKKEKDDFNSAIDSIF
;
A
#
# COMPACT_ATOMS: atom_id res chain seq x y z
N MET A 1 -12.79 15.75 -18.91
CA MET A 1 -12.35 14.36 -18.75
C MET A 1 -12.09 14.02 -17.28
N LEU A 2 -11.30 14.79 -16.52
CA LEU A 2 -11.16 14.64 -15.06
C LEU A 2 -12.52 14.61 -14.35
N LYS A 3 -13.50 15.42 -14.80
CA LYS A 3 -14.88 15.36 -14.27
C LYS A 3 -15.54 13.98 -14.39
N ILE A 4 -15.21 13.20 -15.42
CA ILE A 4 -15.74 11.83 -15.58
C ILE A 4 -15.02 10.90 -14.59
N CYS A 5 -13.71 11.04 -14.43
CA CYS A 5 -12.97 10.32 -13.39
C CYS A 5 -13.50 10.67 -12.00
N ASP A 6 -13.73 11.96 -11.71
CA ASP A 6 -14.34 12.42 -10.45
C ASP A 6 -15.73 11.81 -10.23
N GLN A 7 -16.58 11.83 -11.25
CA GLN A 7 -17.92 11.25 -11.15
C GLN A 7 -17.88 9.74 -10.90
N ILE A 8 -16.97 9.03 -11.58
CA ILE A 8 -16.81 7.59 -11.38
C ILE A 8 -16.27 7.32 -9.98
N LEU A 9 -15.21 8.01 -9.55
CA LEU A 9 -14.59 7.82 -8.25
C LEU A 9 -15.51 8.24 -7.09
N ASN A 10 -16.28 9.31 -7.23
CA ASN A 10 -17.25 9.74 -6.23
C ASN A 10 -18.47 8.82 -6.14
N ASN A 11 -18.85 8.15 -7.24
CA ASN A 11 -19.92 7.16 -7.26
C ASN A 11 -19.46 5.75 -6.87
N ILE A 12 -18.14 5.48 -6.93
CA ILE A 12 -17.55 4.21 -6.53
C ILE A 12 -17.15 4.34 -5.06
N ASP A 13 -18.03 3.87 -4.20
CA ASP A 13 -17.69 3.76 -2.79
C ASP A 13 -16.94 2.44 -2.53
N ILE A 14 -15.62 2.45 -2.79
CA ILE A 14 -14.73 1.33 -2.47
C ILE A 14 -14.79 1.02 -0.96
N PHE A 15 -15.25 1.96 -0.14
CA PHE A 15 -15.24 1.89 1.32
C PHE A 15 -16.61 1.54 1.93
N THR A 16 -17.71 1.51 1.14
CA THR A 16 -19.03 1.11 1.63
C THR A 16 -19.44 -0.27 1.09
N GLY A 17 -20.12 -1.01 1.92
CA GLY A 17 -20.42 -2.43 1.71
C GLY A 17 -21.49 -2.72 0.65
N LYS A 18 -21.24 -2.42 -0.62
CA LYS A 18 -22.08 -2.82 -1.75
C LYS A 18 -22.01 -4.33 -2.00
N LYS A 19 -23.00 -4.85 -2.73
CA LYS A 19 -23.06 -6.26 -3.13
C LYS A 19 -21.83 -6.66 -3.98
N PRO A 20 -21.38 -7.92 -3.96
CA PRO A 20 -20.19 -8.39 -4.71
C PRO A 20 -20.26 -8.07 -6.21
N GLU A 21 -21.42 -8.25 -6.82
CA GLU A 21 -21.66 -8.01 -8.27
C GLU A 21 -21.47 -6.54 -8.67
N ASP A 22 -21.91 -5.61 -7.80
CA ASP A 22 -21.76 -4.18 -8.04
C ASP A 22 -20.29 -3.76 -7.91
N ARG A 23 -19.54 -4.39 -6.99
CA ARG A 23 -18.10 -4.14 -6.81
C ARG A 23 -17.27 -4.56 -8.01
N ALA A 24 -17.57 -5.71 -8.62
CA ALA A 24 -16.89 -6.16 -9.82
C ALA A 24 -17.07 -5.16 -10.97
N LYS A 25 -18.31 -4.68 -11.18
CA LYS A 25 -18.60 -3.65 -12.18
C LYS A 25 -17.87 -2.32 -11.90
N GLU A 26 -17.79 -1.94 -10.64
CA GLU A 26 -17.08 -0.71 -10.23
C GLU A 26 -15.59 -0.84 -10.42
N ARG A 27 -14.99 -1.97 -10.03
CA ARG A 27 -13.58 -2.30 -10.31
C ARG A 27 -13.29 -2.17 -11.81
N ASP A 28 -14.08 -2.83 -12.65
CA ASP A 28 -13.86 -2.84 -14.09
C ASP A 28 -13.98 -1.44 -14.72
N LYS A 29 -14.87 -0.59 -14.19
CA LYS A 29 -14.92 0.83 -14.57
C LYS A 29 -13.65 1.59 -14.19
N ILE A 30 -13.11 1.37 -13.00
CA ILE A 30 -11.82 2.00 -12.60
C ILE A 30 -10.71 1.52 -13.51
N LEU A 31 -10.61 0.20 -13.73
CA LEU A 31 -9.55 -0.39 -14.56
C LEU A 31 -9.58 0.15 -15.99
N SER A 32 -10.77 0.36 -16.58
CA SER A 32 -10.91 0.96 -17.90
C SER A 32 -10.41 2.41 -18.02
N LEU A 33 -10.20 3.11 -16.90
CA LEU A 33 -9.65 4.47 -16.88
C LEU A 33 -8.12 4.47 -16.82
N PHE A 34 -7.49 3.35 -16.46
CA PHE A 34 -6.06 3.30 -16.16
C PHE A 34 -5.14 3.31 -17.38
N ASP A 35 -5.67 3.20 -18.59
CA ASP A 35 -4.92 3.47 -19.83
C ASP A 35 -4.37 4.90 -19.87
N ARG A 36 -4.87 5.79 -19.00
CA ARG A 36 -4.49 7.20 -18.94
C ARG A 36 -3.78 7.50 -17.63
N GLN A 37 -2.58 8.05 -17.73
CA GLN A 37 -1.76 8.40 -16.57
C GLN A 37 -2.48 9.37 -15.62
N GLU A 38 -3.19 10.38 -16.15
CA GLU A 38 -3.92 11.35 -15.34
C GLU A 38 -4.99 10.69 -14.49
N CYS A 39 -5.68 9.65 -15.02
CA CYS A 39 -6.69 8.92 -14.27
C CYS A 39 -6.06 8.07 -13.16
N ARG A 40 -4.88 7.47 -13.39
CA ARG A 40 -4.13 6.75 -12.36
C ARG A 40 -3.73 7.66 -11.20
N ARG A 41 -3.13 8.82 -11.52
CA ARG A 41 -2.76 9.85 -10.54
C ARG A 41 -3.97 10.34 -9.76
N HIS A 42 -5.08 10.57 -10.46
CA HIS A 42 -6.32 11.03 -9.83
C HIS A 42 -6.90 9.98 -8.87
N PHE A 43 -6.87 8.70 -9.24
CA PHE A 43 -7.25 7.60 -8.36
C PHE A 43 -6.41 7.56 -7.08
N LEU A 44 -5.08 7.70 -7.19
CA LEU A 44 -4.19 7.73 -6.03
C LEU A 44 -4.43 8.97 -5.16
N THR A 45 -4.73 10.12 -5.77
CA THR A 45 -5.13 11.34 -5.04
C THR A 45 -6.42 11.10 -4.25
N TYR A 46 -7.40 10.44 -4.84
CA TYR A 46 -8.64 10.04 -4.15
C TYR A 46 -8.35 9.13 -2.95
N LEU A 47 -7.52 8.12 -3.11
CA LEU A 47 -7.11 7.24 -2.00
C LEU A 47 -6.38 8.03 -0.90
N ASN A 48 -5.49 8.95 -1.28
CA ASN A 48 -4.78 9.79 -0.32
C ASN A 48 -5.75 10.70 0.46
N TYR A 49 -6.78 11.22 -0.20
CA TYR A 49 -7.85 11.97 0.47
C TYR A 49 -8.60 11.09 1.48
N LYS A 50 -8.97 9.86 1.11
CA LYS A 50 -9.60 8.90 2.04
C LYS A 50 -8.70 8.56 3.24
N ARG A 51 -7.40 8.46 3.00
CA ARG A 51 -6.40 8.33 4.06
C ARG A 51 -6.41 9.54 5.00
N ALA A 52 -6.44 10.75 4.47
CA ALA A 52 -6.49 11.98 5.25
C ALA A 52 -7.77 12.11 6.11
N GLU A 53 -8.89 11.50 5.67
CA GLU A 53 -10.12 11.35 6.45
C GLU A 53 -10.02 10.31 7.58
N GLY A 54 -8.87 9.66 7.78
CA GLY A 54 -8.66 8.62 8.79
C GLY A 54 -9.28 7.26 8.44
N LYS A 55 -9.61 7.02 7.18
CA LYS A 55 -10.24 5.78 6.70
C LYS A 55 -9.19 4.75 6.29
N PHE A 56 -8.38 4.29 7.23
CA PHE A 56 -7.31 3.31 6.98
C PHE A 56 -7.82 1.87 7.00
N GLN A 57 -8.66 1.56 7.99
CA GLN A 57 -9.27 0.24 8.10
C GLN A 57 -10.46 0.16 7.17
N ILE A 58 -10.42 -0.81 6.26
CA ILE A 58 -11.47 -1.05 5.27
C ILE A 58 -12.11 -2.42 5.48
N LYS A 59 -13.34 -2.57 5.00
CA LYS A 59 -14.03 -3.86 5.06
C LYS A 59 -13.34 -4.85 4.13
N LYS A 60 -13.39 -6.15 4.46
CA LYS A 60 -12.86 -7.26 3.68
C LYS A 60 -13.12 -7.12 2.18
N ALA A 61 -14.34 -6.92 1.81
CA ALA A 61 -14.76 -6.82 0.41
C ALA A 61 -14.13 -5.62 -0.34
N SER A 62 -13.97 -4.49 0.36
CA SER A 62 -13.27 -3.32 -0.16
C SER A 62 -11.77 -3.57 -0.25
N PHE A 63 -11.21 -4.33 0.70
CA PHE A 63 -9.81 -4.73 0.71
C PHE A 63 -9.47 -5.59 -0.51
N VAL A 64 -10.27 -6.61 -0.82
CA VAL A 64 -10.09 -7.45 -2.02
C VAL A 64 -10.16 -6.60 -3.28
N THR A 65 -11.21 -5.78 -3.42
CA THR A 65 -11.40 -4.93 -4.60
C THR A 65 -10.24 -3.95 -4.78
N LEU A 66 -9.79 -3.31 -3.70
CA LEU A 66 -8.65 -2.37 -3.75
C LEU A 66 -7.35 -3.10 -4.06
N GLY A 67 -7.14 -4.29 -3.51
CA GLY A 67 -5.99 -5.14 -3.79
C GLY A 67 -5.88 -5.49 -5.27
N ASP A 68 -6.98 -5.95 -5.88
CA ASP A 68 -7.05 -6.26 -7.32
C ASP A 68 -6.75 -5.03 -8.18
N ILE A 69 -7.34 -3.88 -7.82
CA ILE A 69 -7.12 -2.61 -8.55
C ILE A 69 -5.64 -2.21 -8.48
N MET A 70 -5.04 -2.24 -7.29
CA MET A 70 -3.64 -1.86 -7.09
C MET A 70 -2.68 -2.83 -7.78
N LYS A 71 -2.95 -4.14 -7.73
CA LYS A 71 -2.18 -5.16 -8.45
C LYS A 71 -2.20 -4.93 -9.96
N HIS A 72 -3.36 -4.59 -10.51
CA HIS A 72 -3.48 -4.25 -11.95
C HIS A 72 -2.73 -2.96 -12.29
N LEU A 73 -2.85 -1.94 -11.44
CA LEU A 73 -2.17 -0.67 -11.61
C LEU A 73 -0.65 -0.85 -11.64
N VAL A 74 -0.08 -1.66 -10.75
CA VAL A 74 1.36 -1.96 -10.73
C VAL A 74 1.84 -2.59 -12.04
N LYS A 75 1.06 -3.49 -12.66
CA LYS A 75 1.38 -4.08 -13.97
C LYS A 75 1.43 -3.04 -15.10
N ILE A 76 0.50 -2.07 -15.11
CA ILE A 76 0.52 -0.99 -16.11
C ILE A 76 1.75 -0.11 -15.91
N ILE A 77 2.03 0.26 -14.67
CA ILE A 77 3.16 1.12 -14.29
C ILE A 77 4.50 0.47 -14.67
N GLU A 78 4.63 -0.84 -14.50
CA GLU A 78 5.83 -1.59 -14.89
C GLU A 78 6.15 -1.40 -16.38
N ASN A 79 5.13 -1.54 -17.24
CA ASN A 79 5.29 -1.39 -18.69
C ASN A 79 5.68 0.04 -19.08
N GLU A 80 5.22 1.03 -18.35
CA GLU A 80 5.47 2.45 -18.63
C GLU A 80 6.68 3.02 -17.87
N LYS A 81 7.26 2.29 -16.91
CA LYS A 81 8.33 2.75 -16.00
C LYS A 81 7.94 4.02 -15.23
N ASP A 82 6.65 4.20 -14.91
CA ASP A 82 6.14 5.34 -14.14
C ASP A 82 6.39 5.15 -12.63
N PHE A 83 7.67 5.26 -12.23
CA PHE A 83 8.09 5.04 -10.84
C PHE A 83 7.50 6.05 -9.86
N GLU A 84 7.13 7.25 -10.31
CA GLU A 84 6.43 8.22 -9.47
C GLU A 84 5.07 7.69 -9.01
N THR A 85 4.26 7.23 -9.96
CA THR A 85 2.97 6.60 -9.66
C THR A 85 3.13 5.34 -8.80
N LEU A 86 4.16 4.52 -9.08
CA LEU A 86 4.47 3.33 -8.30
C LEU A 86 4.80 3.64 -6.83
N ARG A 87 5.58 4.71 -6.60
CA ARG A 87 5.91 5.16 -5.25
C ARG A 87 4.66 5.54 -4.45
N TYR A 88 3.71 6.25 -5.07
CA TYR A 88 2.42 6.55 -4.42
C TYR A 88 1.59 5.29 -4.17
N CYS A 89 1.57 4.33 -5.11
CA CYS A 89 0.93 3.03 -4.91
C CYS A 89 1.49 2.32 -3.68
N LEU A 90 2.81 2.30 -3.53
CA LEU A 90 3.49 1.69 -2.40
C LEU A 90 3.05 2.33 -1.07
N ILE A 91 3.17 3.64 -0.96
CA ILE A 91 2.82 4.39 0.26
C ILE A 91 1.35 4.15 0.67
N LEU A 92 0.44 4.20 -0.29
CA LEU A 92 -0.99 4.02 -0.01
C LEU A 92 -1.32 2.58 0.35
N SER A 93 -0.71 1.60 -0.33
CA SER A 93 -0.96 0.19 -0.06
C SER A 93 -0.41 -0.30 1.29
N GLN A 94 0.62 0.36 1.82
CA GLN A 94 1.10 0.15 3.19
C GLN A 94 0.20 0.83 4.25
N THR A 95 -0.75 1.65 3.82
CA THR A 95 -1.63 2.41 4.73
C THR A 95 -2.98 1.73 4.93
N PHE A 96 -3.60 1.26 3.84
CA PHE A 96 -4.92 0.63 3.90
C PHE A 96 -4.81 -0.82 4.33
N PHE A 97 -5.64 -1.22 5.30
CA PHE A 97 -5.62 -2.56 5.84
C PHE A 97 -7.02 -3.08 6.17
N PHE A 98 -7.13 -4.38 6.19
CA PHE A 98 -8.26 -5.15 6.70
C PHE A 98 -7.83 -5.85 7.99
N VAL A 99 -8.76 -6.02 8.93
CA VAL A 99 -8.54 -6.80 10.16
C VAL A 99 -9.42 -8.03 10.11
N ASN A 100 -8.82 -9.21 10.18
CA ASN A 100 -9.56 -10.48 10.18
C ASN A 100 -10.21 -10.75 11.55
N THR A 101 -10.96 -11.84 11.66
CA THR A 101 -11.64 -12.26 12.90
C THR A 101 -10.70 -12.58 14.05
N LYS A 102 -9.41 -12.85 13.78
CA LYS A 102 -8.36 -13.10 14.78
C LYS A 102 -7.67 -11.81 15.25
N GLY A 103 -8.07 -10.65 14.72
CA GLY A 103 -7.45 -9.36 15.02
C GLY A 103 -6.15 -9.08 14.26
N GLU A 104 -5.78 -9.91 13.27
CA GLU A 104 -4.58 -9.72 12.45
C GLU A 104 -4.84 -8.67 11.36
N LYS A 105 -3.85 -7.79 11.12
CA LYS A 105 -3.91 -6.75 10.09
C LYS A 105 -3.29 -7.23 8.79
N PHE A 106 -4.04 -7.09 7.70
CA PHE A 106 -3.57 -7.38 6.35
C PHE A 106 -3.57 -6.08 5.53
N TYR A 107 -2.40 -5.65 5.11
CA TYR A 107 -2.23 -4.44 4.30
C TYR A 107 -2.37 -4.75 2.80
N VAL A 108 -2.88 -3.79 2.04
CA VAL A 108 -3.11 -3.94 0.59
C VAL A 108 -1.84 -4.28 -0.19
N ILE A 109 -0.67 -3.88 0.32
CA ILE A 109 0.63 -4.20 -0.28
C ILE A 109 0.84 -5.72 -0.50
N ARG A 110 0.20 -6.58 0.30
CA ARG A 110 0.30 -8.05 0.20
C ARG A 110 -0.14 -8.61 -1.15
N TYR A 111 -0.96 -7.88 -1.91
CA TYR A 111 -1.39 -8.30 -3.25
C TYR A 111 -0.27 -8.25 -4.30
N PHE A 112 0.81 -7.51 -4.02
CA PHE A 112 1.89 -7.29 -4.99
C PHE A 112 3.29 -7.09 -4.38
N ASP A 113 3.49 -7.40 -3.09
CA ASP A 113 4.80 -7.27 -2.42
C ASP A 113 5.88 -8.18 -3.03
N LYS A 114 5.48 -9.28 -3.72
CA LYS A 114 6.38 -10.17 -4.46
C LYS A 114 6.61 -9.73 -5.92
N HIS A 115 6.08 -8.58 -6.36
CA HIS A 115 6.21 -8.16 -7.74
C HIS A 115 7.68 -7.86 -8.11
N PRO A 116 8.21 -8.38 -9.25
CA PRO A 116 9.62 -8.26 -9.62
C PRO A 116 10.16 -6.82 -9.66
N LEU A 117 9.31 -5.85 -9.97
CA LEU A 117 9.66 -4.44 -10.03
C LEU A 117 10.27 -3.92 -8.73
N PHE A 118 9.83 -4.42 -7.57
CA PHE A 118 10.39 -4.07 -6.27
C PHE A 118 11.75 -4.72 -5.98
N GLN A 119 12.22 -5.61 -6.84
CA GLN A 119 13.56 -6.20 -6.77
C GLN A 119 14.58 -5.43 -7.63
N THR A 120 14.14 -4.39 -8.36
CA THR A 120 14.99 -3.62 -9.27
C THR A 120 15.69 -2.46 -8.56
N LYS A 121 16.97 -2.24 -8.94
CA LYS A 121 17.74 -1.10 -8.42
C LYS A 121 17.13 0.23 -8.87
N GLU A 122 16.69 0.30 -10.11
CA GLU A 122 16.13 1.52 -10.72
C GLU A 122 14.97 2.11 -9.90
N PHE A 123 14.07 1.26 -9.41
CA PHE A 123 12.95 1.70 -8.60
C PHE A 123 13.41 2.31 -7.26
N TRP A 124 14.33 1.65 -6.55
CA TRP A 124 14.79 2.12 -5.23
C TRP A 124 15.65 3.37 -5.33
N ASP A 125 16.47 3.50 -6.37
CA ASP A 125 17.23 4.72 -6.65
C ASP A 125 16.28 5.90 -6.88
N PHE A 126 15.22 5.70 -7.65
CA PHE A 126 14.18 6.71 -7.86
C PHE A 126 13.43 7.02 -6.57
N TYR A 127 12.93 5.99 -5.86
CA TYR A 127 12.17 6.13 -4.63
C TYR A 127 12.93 6.95 -3.59
N PHE A 128 14.20 6.62 -3.38
CA PHE A 128 15.05 7.29 -2.43
C PHE A 128 15.35 8.74 -2.83
N SER A 129 15.73 8.99 -4.08
CA SER A 129 16.01 10.34 -4.58
C SER A 129 14.81 11.26 -4.38
N MET A 130 13.62 10.84 -4.76
CA MET A 130 12.39 11.60 -4.55
C MET A 130 12.10 11.86 -3.06
N ALA A 131 12.31 10.84 -2.20
CA ALA A 131 12.09 10.99 -0.76
C ALA A 131 13.03 12.03 -0.12
N ILE A 132 14.27 12.11 -0.60
CA ILE A 132 15.26 13.11 -0.16
C ILE A 132 14.90 14.49 -0.70
N GLU A 133 14.59 14.62 -1.98
CA GLU A 133 14.25 15.90 -2.61
C GLU A 133 13.05 16.56 -1.92
N GLU A 134 11.95 15.81 -1.73
CA GLU A 134 10.77 16.31 -1.00
C GLU A 134 11.10 16.73 0.44
N ALA A 135 11.95 15.98 1.12
CA ALA A 135 12.34 16.30 2.49
C ALA A 135 13.26 17.53 2.55
N LEU A 136 14.17 17.71 1.59
CA LEU A 136 15.02 18.89 1.47
C LEU A 136 14.21 20.14 1.14
N GLU A 137 13.24 20.05 0.24
CA GLU A 137 12.32 21.16 -0.08
C GLU A 137 11.51 21.58 1.16
N LYS A 138 10.99 20.60 1.90
CA LYS A 138 10.28 20.86 3.15
C LYS A 138 11.19 21.54 4.17
N LEU A 139 12.43 21.08 4.32
CA LEU A 139 13.39 21.67 5.25
C LEU A 139 13.66 23.13 4.88
N LYS A 140 13.95 23.41 3.60
CA LYS A 140 14.16 24.79 3.09
C LYS A 140 12.96 25.69 3.37
N SER A 141 11.74 25.19 3.23
CA SER A 141 10.52 25.96 3.49
C SER A 141 10.31 26.30 4.97
N GLN A 142 11.01 25.61 5.88
CA GLN A 142 10.94 25.79 7.34
C GLN A 142 12.09 26.64 7.89
N GLU A 143 13.12 26.96 7.08
CA GLU A 143 14.24 27.81 7.49
C GLU A 143 13.77 29.20 7.91
N LYS A 144 14.33 29.68 9.03
CA LYS A 144 14.05 31.02 9.54
C LYS A 144 15.23 31.95 9.33
N PRO A 145 14.99 33.25 9.12
CA PRO A 145 16.07 34.23 9.13
C PRO A 145 16.82 34.19 10.47
N GLY A 146 18.13 33.96 10.41
CA GLY A 146 18.98 33.90 11.61
C GLY A 146 19.33 32.49 12.10
N ASP A 147 18.83 31.43 11.47
CA ASP A 147 19.27 30.07 11.77
C ASP A 147 20.78 29.91 11.45
N LYS A 148 21.52 29.29 12.37
CA LYS A 148 22.97 29.04 12.19
C LYS A 148 23.18 27.98 11.12
N GLU A 149 24.20 28.15 10.30
CA GLU A 149 24.53 27.20 9.22
C GLU A 149 24.84 25.79 9.73
N GLU A 150 25.51 25.68 10.89
CA GLU A 150 25.78 24.40 11.55
C GLU A 150 24.50 23.65 11.93
N ASP A 151 23.47 24.38 12.40
CA ASP A 151 22.19 23.78 12.76
C ASP A 151 21.42 23.30 11.53
N LYS A 152 21.49 24.03 10.43
CA LYS A 152 20.89 23.65 9.14
C LYS A 152 21.55 22.39 8.58
N GLU A 153 22.86 22.32 8.58
CA GLU A 153 23.58 21.15 8.08
C GLU A 153 23.32 19.91 8.97
N ARG A 154 23.26 20.08 10.28
CA ARG A 154 22.85 19.01 11.20
C ARG A 154 21.43 18.51 10.93
N GLN A 155 20.48 19.42 10.72
CA GLN A 155 19.08 19.06 10.40
C GLN A 155 19.00 18.30 9.07
N LYS A 156 19.73 18.76 8.06
CA LYS A 156 19.83 18.11 6.76
C LYS A 156 20.39 16.69 6.88
N ASN A 157 21.48 16.51 7.61
CA ASN A 157 22.12 15.21 7.81
C ASN A 157 21.21 14.24 8.57
N ASN A 158 20.52 14.71 9.63
CA ASN A 158 19.54 13.92 10.36
C ASN A 158 18.36 13.49 9.48
N MET A 159 17.92 14.38 8.60
CA MET A 159 16.84 14.09 7.68
C MET A 159 17.27 13.02 6.65
N ILE A 160 18.46 13.15 6.04
CA ILE A 160 18.99 12.17 5.09
C ILE A 160 19.17 10.82 5.78
N PHE A 161 19.75 10.78 6.98
CA PHE A 161 19.86 9.58 7.82
C PHE A 161 18.51 8.89 7.98
N SER A 162 17.49 9.65 8.40
CA SER A 162 16.12 9.13 8.59
C SER A 162 15.53 8.56 7.30
N LYS A 163 15.82 9.18 6.14
CA LYS A 163 15.33 8.70 4.84
C LYS A 163 16.05 7.43 4.39
N ILE A 164 17.37 7.33 4.58
CA ILE A 164 18.11 6.10 4.30
C ILE A 164 17.54 4.96 5.15
N LEU A 165 17.42 5.16 6.45
CA LEU A 165 16.91 4.14 7.37
C LEU A 165 15.49 3.70 7.01
N SER A 166 14.58 4.64 6.76
CA SER A 166 13.19 4.30 6.41
C SER A 166 13.07 3.62 5.05
N THR A 167 13.89 4.00 4.06
CA THR A 167 13.92 3.33 2.76
C THR A 167 14.48 1.92 2.88
N SER A 168 15.56 1.73 3.64
CA SER A 168 16.14 0.42 3.92
C SER A 168 15.14 -0.50 4.63
N HIS A 169 14.36 0.03 5.56
CA HIS A 169 13.28 -0.73 6.20
C HIS A 169 12.20 -1.13 5.19
N ASN A 170 11.78 -0.23 4.31
CA ASN A 170 10.85 -0.57 3.23
C ASN A 170 11.42 -1.68 2.32
N MET A 171 12.73 -1.61 1.96
CA MET A 171 13.37 -2.66 1.17
C MET A 171 13.31 -4.03 1.86
N MET A 172 13.48 -4.07 3.19
CA MET A 172 13.31 -5.29 3.97
C MET A 172 11.88 -5.84 3.90
N GLU A 173 10.88 -4.94 3.90
CA GLU A 173 9.47 -5.33 3.71
C GLU A 173 9.24 -6.08 2.37
N PHE A 174 10.05 -5.82 1.35
CA PHE A 174 10.04 -6.51 0.06
C PHE A 174 11.03 -7.68 -0.01
N MET A 175 11.53 -8.14 1.15
CA MET A 175 12.45 -9.27 1.25
C MET A 175 13.74 -9.10 0.43
N ILE A 176 14.20 -7.85 0.25
CA ILE A 176 15.48 -7.58 -0.39
C ILE A 176 16.60 -8.05 0.54
N PRO A 177 17.56 -8.86 0.06
CA PRO A 177 18.67 -9.34 0.88
C PRO A 177 19.44 -8.20 1.54
N LYS A 178 19.84 -8.37 2.81
CA LYS A 178 20.57 -7.35 3.60
C LYS A 178 21.85 -6.90 2.94
N GLU A 179 22.52 -7.81 2.25
CA GLU A 179 23.73 -7.54 1.47
C GLU A 179 23.46 -6.47 0.40
N LYS A 180 22.38 -6.65 -0.35
CA LYS A 180 21.94 -5.65 -1.34
C LYS A 180 21.53 -4.33 -0.70
N ILE A 181 20.81 -4.38 0.43
CA ILE A 181 20.45 -3.16 1.18
C ILE A 181 21.70 -2.42 1.61
N THR A 182 22.72 -3.14 2.10
CA THR A 182 24.00 -2.56 2.47
C THR A 182 24.70 -1.87 1.30
N GLU A 183 24.69 -2.48 0.11
CA GLU A 183 25.22 -1.86 -1.12
C GLU A 183 24.47 -0.56 -1.47
N TYR A 184 23.15 -0.54 -1.32
CA TYR A 184 22.34 0.68 -1.53
C TYR A 184 22.69 1.76 -0.50
N ILE A 185 22.80 1.43 0.79
CA ILE A 185 23.18 2.38 1.84
C ILE A 185 24.50 3.04 1.49
N LYS A 186 25.53 2.27 1.11
CA LYS A 186 26.84 2.80 0.70
C LYS A 186 26.72 3.74 -0.50
N SER A 187 26.00 3.33 -1.54
CA SER A 187 25.78 4.17 -2.73
C SER A 187 25.08 5.49 -2.40
N PHE A 188 24.11 5.47 -1.48
CA PHE A 188 23.42 6.68 -1.05
C PHE A 188 24.27 7.54 -0.13
N SER A 189 25.04 6.95 0.77
CA SER A 189 25.98 7.66 1.64
C SER A 189 27.03 8.42 0.82
N GLU A 190 27.59 7.79 -0.20
CA GLU A 190 28.50 8.43 -1.14
C GLU A 190 27.85 9.61 -1.89
N LYS A 191 26.66 9.37 -2.50
CA LYS A 191 25.91 10.37 -3.26
C LYS A 191 25.58 11.62 -2.42
N TYR A 192 25.20 11.43 -1.16
CA TYR A 192 24.75 12.51 -0.28
C TYR A 192 25.81 12.94 0.73
N LYS A 193 27.05 12.44 0.61
CA LYS A 193 28.21 12.79 1.45
C LYS A 193 27.96 12.56 2.94
N ILE A 194 27.35 11.45 3.27
CA ILE A 194 27.14 11.02 4.66
C ILE A 194 28.47 10.52 5.23
N SER A 195 28.77 10.85 6.50
CA SER A 195 30.00 10.39 7.15
C SER A 195 30.01 8.87 7.32
N GLN A 196 31.20 8.26 7.30
CA GLN A 196 31.37 6.82 7.49
C GLN A 196 30.76 6.33 8.81
N GLU A 197 30.90 7.11 9.89
CA GLU A 197 30.32 6.77 11.19
C GLU A 197 28.78 6.62 11.11
N VAL A 198 28.11 7.52 10.39
CA VAL A 198 26.65 7.47 10.21
C VAL A 198 26.26 6.31 9.31
N GLU A 199 27.01 6.05 8.24
CA GLU A 199 26.80 4.90 7.36
C GLU A 199 26.90 3.58 8.14
N ASP A 200 27.97 3.39 8.91
CA ASP A 200 28.21 2.19 9.72
C ASP A 200 27.07 1.98 10.74
N ASN A 201 26.60 3.05 11.37
CA ASN A 201 25.46 2.98 12.29
C ASN A 201 24.17 2.52 11.59
N ILE A 202 23.88 3.02 10.40
CA ILE A 202 22.71 2.56 9.63
C ILE A 202 22.84 1.08 9.28
N ILE A 203 24.00 0.67 8.77
CA ILE A 203 24.28 -0.72 8.39
C ILE A 203 24.11 -1.64 9.61
N MET A 204 24.66 -1.26 10.77
CA MET A 204 24.51 -2.02 12.00
C MET A 204 23.03 -2.17 12.39
N MET A 205 22.27 -1.09 12.39
CA MET A 205 20.83 -1.14 12.69
C MET A 205 20.07 -2.10 11.76
N ILE A 206 20.36 -2.07 10.46
CA ILE A 206 19.71 -2.97 9.48
C ILE A 206 20.12 -4.42 9.71
N GLN A 207 21.38 -4.69 10.08
CA GLN A 207 21.85 -6.04 10.36
C GLN A 207 21.17 -6.65 11.61
N GLU A 208 20.87 -5.84 12.62
CA GLU A 208 20.19 -6.27 13.85
C GLU A 208 18.70 -6.59 13.65
N ILE A 209 18.02 -5.96 12.69
CA ILE A 209 16.61 -6.22 12.41
C ILE A 209 16.47 -7.64 11.86
N LYS A 210 15.64 -8.45 12.50
CA LYS A 210 15.27 -9.78 11.99
C LYS A 210 14.20 -9.62 10.92
N TYR A 211 14.34 -10.36 9.81
CA TYR A 211 13.21 -10.53 8.90
C TYR A 211 12.08 -11.21 9.67
N GLU A 212 10.92 -10.56 9.75
CA GLU A 212 9.72 -11.27 10.17
C GLU A 212 9.38 -12.30 9.09
N GLU A 213 9.20 -13.57 9.48
CA GLU A 213 8.64 -14.56 8.58
C GLU A 213 7.24 -14.11 8.20
N LYS A 214 7.14 -13.49 7.02
CA LYS A 214 5.83 -13.15 6.47
C LYS A 214 5.11 -14.44 6.19
N LYS A 215 4.06 -14.74 6.94
CA LYS A 215 3.10 -15.78 6.55
C LYS A 215 2.74 -15.54 5.08
N GLU A 216 2.77 -16.58 4.29
CA GLU A 216 2.34 -16.51 2.90
C GLU A 216 0.90 -15.98 2.87
N PHE A 217 0.66 -14.90 2.13
CA PHE A 217 -0.68 -14.34 2.00
C PHE A 217 -1.48 -15.24 1.05
N ASP A 218 -2.40 -15.99 1.61
CA ASP A 218 -3.36 -16.80 0.87
C ASP A 218 -4.70 -16.06 0.82
N GLU A 219 -4.99 -15.49 -0.35
CA GLU A 219 -6.24 -14.72 -0.56
C GLU A 219 -7.48 -15.54 -0.18
N VAL A 220 -7.43 -16.86 -0.34
CA VAL A 220 -8.55 -17.75 -0.04
C VAL A 220 -8.66 -18.01 1.47
N ASN A 221 -7.56 -18.37 2.12
CA ASN A 221 -7.59 -18.80 3.52
C ASN A 221 -7.47 -17.63 4.52
N ASP A 222 -6.66 -16.59 4.19
CA ASP A 222 -6.48 -15.43 5.07
C ASP A 222 -7.67 -14.47 5.01
N ILE A 223 -8.42 -14.52 3.90
CA ILE A 223 -9.59 -13.67 3.68
C ILE A 223 -10.91 -14.42 3.92
N VAL A 224 -10.93 -15.75 4.03
CA VAL A 224 -12.17 -16.49 4.37
C VAL A 224 -12.68 -16.02 5.73
N GLU A 225 -13.82 -15.35 5.74
CA GLU A 225 -14.59 -15.17 6.97
C GLU A 225 -15.11 -16.57 7.37
N GLU A 226 -14.82 -17.00 8.59
CA GLU A 226 -15.78 -17.85 9.27
C GLU A 226 -17.10 -17.06 9.27
N GLU A 227 -18.12 -17.51 8.52
CA GLU A 227 -19.43 -16.88 8.51
C GLU A 227 -19.84 -16.68 9.98
N ASP A 228 -20.29 -15.46 10.32
CA ASP A 228 -20.76 -15.15 11.68
C ASP A 228 -21.68 -16.29 12.13
N PRO A 229 -21.39 -16.97 13.26
CA PRO A 229 -22.20 -18.10 13.72
C PRO A 229 -23.69 -17.79 13.79
N LYS A 230 -24.03 -16.50 14.02
CA LYS A 230 -25.41 -16.01 14.01
C LYS A 230 -26.02 -15.92 12.61
N GLU A 231 -25.21 -15.63 11.60
CA GLU A 231 -25.69 -15.65 10.19
C GLU A 231 -25.79 -17.09 9.67
N LEU A 232 -24.85 -17.95 10.05
CA LEU A 232 -24.93 -19.38 9.75
C LEU A 232 -26.18 -20.01 10.36
N GLU A 233 -26.51 -19.67 11.59
CA GLU A 233 -27.73 -20.14 12.27
C GLU A 233 -29.00 -19.58 11.62
N LYS A 234 -29.00 -18.33 11.19
CA LYS A 234 -30.11 -17.75 10.41
C LYS A 234 -30.29 -18.43 9.06
N LYS A 235 -29.19 -18.71 8.34
CA LYS A 235 -29.23 -19.42 7.05
C LYS A 235 -29.74 -20.87 7.23
N LYS A 236 -29.29 -21.58 8.28
CA LYS A 236 -29.78 -22.91 8.62
C LYS A 236 -31.27 -22.91 8.93
N LYS A 237 -31.74 -22.01 9.79
CA LYS A 237 -33.17 -21.87 10.14
C LYS A 237 -34.03 -21.49 8.93
N LYS A 238 -33.51 -20.68 8.02
CA LYS A 238 -34.21 -20.33 6.78
C LYS A 238 -34.30 -21.55 5.85
N LYS A 239 -33.21 -22.29 5.68
CA LYS A 239 -33.20 -23.50 4.85
C LYS A 239 -34.12 -24.58 5.38
N GLU A 240 -34.10 -24.84 6.69
CA GLU A 240 -35.03 -25.78 7.35
C GLU A 240 -36.51 -25.39 7.16
N LYS A 241 -36.82 -24.09 7.18
CA LYS A 241 -38.15 -23.56 6.94
C LYS A 241 -38.59 -23.70 5.47
N ASP A 242 -37.68 -23.46 4.54
CA ASP A 242 -37.91 -23.61 3.10
C ASP A 242 -38.04 -25.11 2.73
N ASP A 243 -37.23 -26.00 3.30
CA ASP A 243 -37.34 -27.44 3.13
C ASP A 243 -38.65 -27.99 3.73
N PHE A 244 -39.08 -27.49 4.89
CA PHE A 244 -40.35 -27.85 5.52
C PHE A 244 -41.57 -27.40 4.69
N ASN A 245 -41.55 -26.19 4.17
CA ASN A 245 -42.63 -25.68 3.30
C ASN A 245 -42.68 -26.48 1.99
N SER A 246 -41.53 -26.80 1.39
CA SER A 246 -41.46 -27.65 0.20
C SER A 246 -42.00 -29.07 0.43
N ALA A 247 -41.76 -29.63 1.62
CA ALA A 247 -42.33 -30.92 1.98
C ALA A 247 -43.85 -30.89 2.16
N ILE A 248 -44.40 -29.83 2.72
CA ILE A 248 -45.85 -29.65 2.84
C ILE A 248 -46.49 -29.51 1.46
N ASP A 249 -45.91 -28.68 0.55
CA ASP A 249 -46.44 -28.50 -0.81
C ASP A 249 -46.40 -29.78 -1.67
N SER A 250 -45.59 -30.77 -1.28
CA SER A 250 -45.53 -32.10 -1.94
C SER A 250 -46.54 -33.12 -1.44
N ILE A 251 -47.27 -32.79 -0.37
CA ILE A 251 -48.27 -33.67 0.25
C ILE A 251 -49.71 -33.29 -0.14
N PHE A 252 -49.91 -32.11 -0.68
CA PHE A 252 -51.17 -31.57 -1.18
C PHE A 252 -51.09 -31.37 -2.70
#